data_ca0bd9e8a4e6c22cdbbdd4b6f51f212a
#
_entry.id   ca0bd9e8a4e6c22cdbbdd4b6f51f212a
#
_cell.length_a   1.000
_cell.length_b   1.000
_cell.length_c   1.000
_cell.angle_alpha   90.00
_cell.angle_beta   90.00
_cell.angle_gamma   90.00
#
_symmetry.space_group_name_H-M   'P 1'
#
loop_
_entity.id
_entity.type
_entity.pdbx_description
1 polymer ?
#
loop_
_entity_poly.entity_id
_entity_poly.type
_entity_poly.pdbx_seq_one_letter_code
_entity_poly.pdbx_strand_id
1 'polypeptide(L)'
;KKPILINDLKLIIKAIDEEKKQIKGKEKDKFRNKALILIGFAGGFRRSELVDIEYEDIEFVAEGVKILIKRSKTDQSGEGAIKAIPYFDNKEFCPVLALKKYIDCEFKLKKSKVFNISDKSVALILKRYAVKAGLDGSRYAGHSLRSGFATTAAEFGVEERNIMAMTGHKTTQMVRRYIQEANLFKNNALNKIKI
;
A
#
# COMPACT_ATOMS: atom_id res chain seq x y z
N LYS A 1 -5.35 0.59 -15.34
CA LYS A 1 -6.04 0.92 -14.09
C LYS A 1 -5.33 2.10 -13.42
N LYS A 2 -6.09 3.00 -12.76
CA LYS A 2 -5.58 4.22 -12.13
C LYS A 2 -4.74 3.89 -10.88
N PRO A 3 -3.60 4.59 -10.63
CA PRO A 3 -2.94 4.58 -9.33
C PRO A 3 -3.87 5.19 -8.26
N ILE A 4 -3.75 4.74 -7.01
CA ILE A 4 -4.41 5.39 -5.88
C ILE A 4 -3.50 6.49 -5.39
N LEU A 5 -3.86 7.73 -5.63
CA LEU A 5 -3.14 8.89 -5.10
C LEU A 5 -3.55 9.16 -3.64
N ILE A 6 -2.80 10.01 -2.95
CA ILE A 6 -2.98 10.32 -1.52
C ILE A 6 -4.41 10.75 -1.19
N ASN A 7 -5.04 11.59 -2.02
CA ASN A 7 -6.41 12.06 -1.77
C ASN A 7 -7.42 10.90 -1.88
N ASP A 8 -7.31 10.06 -2.93
CA ASP A 8 -8.15 8.88 -3.09
C ASP A 8 -7.95 7.89 -1.92
N LEU A 9 -6.68 7.70 -1.48
CA LEU A 9 -6.35 6.86 -0.33
C LEU A 9 -7.03 7.37 0.95
N LYS A 10 -6.95 8.67 1.23
CA LYS A 10 -7.58 9.28 2.40
C LYS A 10 -9.10 9.09 2.40
N LEU A 11 -9.77 9.28 1.26
CA LEU A 11 -11.21 9.04 1.12
C LEU A 11 -11.57 7.58 1.38
N ILE A 12 -10.80 6.64 0.83
CA ILE A 12 -10.99 5.21 1.03
C ILE A 12 -10.84 4.83 2.51
N ILE A 13 -9.81 5.32 3.19
CA ILE A 13 -9.59 5.05 4.62
C ILE A 13 -10.71 5.62 5.48
N LYS A 14 -11.17 6.84 5.22
CA LYS A 14 -12.34 7.43 5.90
C LYS A 14 -13.60 6.58 5.69
N ALA A 15 -13.87 6.13 4.46
CA ALA A 15 -15.02 5.26 4.19
C ALA A 15 -14.94 3.91 4.93
N ILE A 16 -13.71 3.40 5.20
CA ILE A 16 -13.53 2.24 6.09
C ILE A 16 -13.87 2.62 7.53
N ASP A 17 -13.37 3.74 8.02
CA ASP A 17 -13.56 4.18 9.41
C ASP A 17 -15.01 4.55 9.74
N GLU A 18 -15.75 5.05 8.77
CA GLU A 18 -17.17 5.39 8.87
C GLU A 18 -18.11 4.18 8.75
N GLU A 19 -17.59 3.01 8.35
CA GLU A 19 -18.42 1.81 8.21
C GLU A 19 -19.01 1.43 9.58
N LYS A 20 -20.35 1.59 9.70
CA LYS A 20 -21.08 1.31 10.94
C LYS A 20 -20.95 -0.17 11.31
N LYS A 21 -20.85 -0.43 12.61
CA LYS A 21 -20.85 -1.79 13.18
C LYS A 21 -22.23 -2.43 12.94
N GLN A 22 -22.41 -3.17 11.86
CA GLN A 22 -23.70 -3.81 11.57
C GLN A 22 -23.83 -5.21 12.18
N ILE A 23 -22.73 -5.90 12.48
CA ILE A 23 -22.75 -7.28 12.98
C ILE A 23 -21.57 -7.51 13.91
N LYS A 24 -21.82 -8.15 15.09
CA LYS A 24 -20.80 -8.62 16.03
C LYS A 24 -19.79 -9.51 15.29
N GLY A 25 -18.49 -9.16 15.30
CA GLY A 25 -17.42 -9.89 14.60
C GLY A 25 -16.87 -9.23 13.33
N LYS A 26 -17.58 -8.26 12.70
CA LYS A 26 -17.08 -7.54 11.50
C LYS A 26 -16.12 -6.38 11.81
N GLU A 27 -15.93 -6.01 13.07
CA GLU A 27 -14.97 -4.98 13.45
C GLU A 27 -13.53 -5.36 13.07
N LYS A 28 -13.20 -6.64 13.24
CA LYS A 28 -11.97 -7.26 12.82
C LYS A 28 -11.70 -7.08 11.32
N ASP A 29 -12.72 -7.30 10.48
CA ASP A 29 -12.61 -7.12 9.03
C ASP A 29 -12.31 -5.66 8.66
N LYS A 30 -12.87 -4.72 9.40
CA LYS A 30 -12.60 -3.28 9.24
C LYS A 30 -11.12 -2.97 9.52
N PHE A 31 -10.57 -3.43 10.64
CA PHE A 31 -9.16 -3.24 10.99
C PHE A 31 -8.24 -3.92 9.99
N ARG A 32 -8.56 -5.17 9.58
CA ARG A 32 -7.84 -5.86 8.51
C ARG A 32 -7.80 -5.05 7.22
N ASN A 33 -8.95 -4.59 6.75
CA ASN A 33 -9.06 -3.89 5.48
C ASN A 33 -8.31 -2.56 5.50
N LYS A 34 -8.35 -1.82 6.63
CA LYS A 34 -7.59 -0.59 6.82
C LYS A 34 -6.08 -0.88 6.80
N ALA A 35 -5.62 -1.85 7.57
CA ALA A 35 -4.22 -2.26 7.62
C ALA A 35 -3.73 -2.74 6.24
N LEU A 36 -4.52 -3.59 5.56
CA LEU A 36 -4.23 -4.13 4.23
C LEU A 36 -3.97 -3.01 3.20
N ILE A 37 -4.85 -2.01 3.16
CA ILE A 37 -4.74 -0.92 2.18
C ILE A 37 -3.57 0.01 2.52
N LEU A 38 -3.40 0.38 3.80
CA LEU A 38 -2.32 1.27 4.21
C LEU A 38 -0.94 0.62 4.06
N ILE A 39 -0.77 -0.63 4.49
CA ILE A 39 0.48 -1.39 4.33
C ILE A 39 0.76 -1.63 2.84
N GLY A 40 -0.25 -2.06 2.09
CA GLY A 40 -0.10 -2.30 0.64
C GLY A 40 0.35 -1.07 -0.13
N PHE A 41 -0.18 0.10 0.23
CA PHE A 41 0.24 1.39 -0.33
C PHE A 41 1.66 1.76 0.15
N ALA A 42 1.89 1.88 1.46
CA ALA A 42 3.13 2.38 2.03
C ALA A 42 4.35 1.53 1.66
N GLY A 43 4.20 0.21 1.61
CA GLY A 43 5.29 -0.69 1.20
C GLY A 43 5.37 -0.94 -0.31
N GLY A 44 4.48 -0.38 -1.12
CA GLY A 44 4.47 -0.62 -2.57
C GLY A 44 4.38 -2.11 -2.93
N PHE A 45 3.63 -2.90 -2.15
CA PHE A 45 3.56 -4.35 -2.29
C PHE A 45 2.86 -4.81 -3.58
N ARG A 46 3.32 -5.94 -4.13
CA ARG A 46 2.47 -6.74 -5.03
C ARG A 46 1.38 -7.42 -4.22
N ARG A 47 0.23 -7.69 -4.82
CA ARG A 47 -0.90 -8.36 -4.14
C ARG A 47 -0.50 -9.69 -3.50
N SER A 48 0.23 -10.51 -4.24
CA SER A 48 0.72 -11.81 -3.74
C SER A 48 1.66 -11.64 -2.56
N GLU A 49 2.61 -10.70 -2.64
CA GLU A 49 3.52 -10.40 -1.54
C GLU A 49 2.73 -10.00 -0.27
N LEU A 50 1.71 -9.14 -0.43
CA LEU A 50 0.93 -8.61 0.68
C LEU A 50 0.13 -9.71 1.42
N VAL A 51 -0.51 -10.63 0.69
CA VAL A 51 -1.29 -11.71 1.30
C VAL A 51 -0.41 -12.89 1.78
N ASP A 52 0.85 -12.93 1.34
CA ASP A 52 1.81 -13.94 1.76
C ASP A 52 2.53 -13.62 3.06
N ILE A 53 2.40 -12.40 3.60
CA ILE A 53 3.00 -12.01 4.87
C ILE A 53 2.49 -12.91 5.99
N GLU A 54 3.41 -13.50 6.75
CA GLU A 54 3.15 -14.27 7.98
C GLU A 54 3.47 -13.45 9.22
N TYR A 55 2.93 -13.82 10.38
CA TYR A 55 3.21 -13.07 11.61
C TYR A 55 4.69 -13.08 11.99
N GLU A 56 5.42 -14.17 11.68
CA GLU A 56 6.86 -14.25 11.91
C GLU A 56 7.70 -13.33 11.02
N ASP A 57 7.12 -12.82 9.92
CA ASP A 57 7.78 -11.91 8.99
C ASP A 57 7.75 -10.44 9.46
N ILE A 58 7.05 -10.15 10.56
CA ILE A 58 6.81 -8.81 11.06
C ILE A 58 7.64 -8.54 12.30
N GLU A 59 8.46 -7.49 12.25
CA GLU A 59 9.21 -6.96 13.38
C GLU A 59 8.82 -5.49 13.62
N PHE A 60 8.18 -5.19 14.75
CA PHE A 60 7.95 -3.81 15.17
C PHE A 60 9.19 -3.26 15.86
N VAL A 61 9.64 -2.09 15.42
CA VAL A 61 10.80 -1.37 15.96
C VAL A 61 10.38 0.05 16.38
N ALA A 62 11.28 0.78 17.03
CA ALA A 62 10.99 2.14 17.48
C ALA A 62 10.61 3.08 16.32
N GLU A 63 11.23 2.91 15.16
CA GLU A 63 11.03 3.75 13.98
C GLU A 63 9.81 3.34 13.14
N GLY A 64 9.30 2.11 13.30
CA GLY A 64 8.19 1.61 12.48
C GLY A 64 8.02 0.10 12.48
N VAL A 65 7.83 -0.48 11.29
CA VAL A 65 7.72 -1.92 11.09
C VAL A 65 8.62 -2.39 9.95
N LYS A 66 9.34 -3.49 10.18
CA LYS A 66 10.06 -4.23 9.15
C LYS A 66 9.24 -5.45 8.75
N ILE A 67 9.12 -5.69 7.47
CA ILE A 67 8.36 -6.81 6.92
C ILE A 67 9.27 -7.57 5.94
N LEU A 68 9.53 -8.84 6.25
CA LEU A 68 10.30 -9.75 5.40
C LEU A 68 9.40 -10.27 4.26
N ILE A 69 9.85 -10.12 3.04
CA ILE A 69 9.25 -10.71 1.85
C ILE A 69 10.08 -11.94 1.48
N LYS A 70 9.63 -13.12 1.90
CA LYS A 70 10.34 -14.40 1.68
C LYS A 70 10.49 -14.75 0.20
N ARG A 71 9.48 -14.39 -0.63
CA ARG A 71 9.47 -14.67 -2.07
C ARG A 71 8.82 -13.52 -2.84
N SER A 72 9.48 -13.07 -3.89
CA SER A 72 8.92 -12.13 -4.85
C SER A 72 9.00 -12.73 -6.25
N LYS A 73 8.04 -12.43 -7.10
CA LYS A 73 8.02 -12.89 -8.51
C LYS A 73 9.32 -12.53 -9.28
N THR A 74 10.07 -11.57 -8.77
CA THR A 74 11.31 -11.06 -9.37
C THR A 74 12.57 -11.49 -8.59
N ASP A 75 12.42 -12.17 -7.46
CA ASP A 75 13.50 -12.68 -6.66
C ASP A 75 13.88 -14.09 -7.16
N GLN A 76 14.86 -14.14 -8.05
CA GLN A 76 15.38 -15.41 -8.62
C GLN A 76 16.42 -16.06 -7.71
N SER A 77 17.06 -15.28 -6.81
CA SER A 77 18.06 -15.79 -5.86
C SER A 77 17.43 -16.35 -4.59
N GLY A 78 16.17 -16.01 -4.29
CA GLY A 78 15.49 -16.48 -3.08
C GLY A 78 16.01 -15.84 -1.79
N GLU A 79 16.75 -14.72 -1.88
CA GLU A 79 17.32 -14.03 -0.72
C GLU A 79 16.26 -13.27 0.09
N GLY A 80 15.09 -13.05 -0.50
CA GLY A 80 14.04 -12.23 0.10
C GLY A 80 14.39 -10.75 0.10
N ALA A 81 13.49 -9.95 0.67
CA ALA A 81 13.71 -8.51 0.81
C ALA A 81 13.02 -7.99 2.08
N ILE A 82 13.65 -7.07 2.79
CA ILE A 82 13.04 -6.40 3.93
C ILE A 82 12.46 -5.06 3.47
N LYS A 83 11.19 -4.84 3.79
CA LYS A 83 10.54 -3.54 3.63
C LYS A 83 10.38 -2.88 4.98
N ALA A 84 10.98 -1.70 5.14
CA ALA A 84 10.86 -0.87 6.33
C ALA A 84 9.82 0.22 6.09
N ILE A 85 8.80 0.29 6.93
CA ILE A 85 7.71 1.26 6.86
C ILE A 85 7.74 2.07 8.14
N PRO A 86 8.03 3.39 8.10
CA PRO A 86 8.09 4.24 9.28
C PRO A 86 6.70 4.56 9.82
N TYR A 87 6.64 5.03 11.07
CA TYR A 87 5.45 5.69 11.60
C TYR A 87 5.17 6.97 10.81
N PHE A 88 3.89 7.24 10.57
CA PHE A 88 3.45 8.51 10.00
C PHE A 88 3.00 9.45 11.12
N ASP A 89 3.22 10.75 10.96
CA ASP A 89 2.78 11.77 11.93
C ASP A 89 1.27 11.75 12.10
N ASN A 90 0.54 11.62 10.99
CA ASN A 90 -0.90 11.47 11.05
C ASN A 90 -1.29 10.03 11.43
N LYS A 91 -1.69 9.87 12.70
CA LYS A 91 -2.05 8.57 13.29
C LYS A 91 -3.22 7.88 12.59
N GLU A 92 -4.16 8.65 12.02
CA GLU A 92 -5.33 8.10 11.30
C GLU A 92 -4.91 7.31 10.06
N PHE A 93 -3.87 7.78 9.36
CA PHE A 93 -3.37 7.18 8.12
C PHE A 93 -2.05 6.42 8.32
N CYS A 94 -1.62 6.21 9.57
CA CYS A 94 -0.38 5.51 9.86
C CYS A 94 -0.52 4.00 9.59
N PRO A 95 0.24 3.44 8.63
CA PRO A 95 0.19 2.02 8.28
C PRO A 95 0.61 1.12 9.44
N VAL A 96 1.62 1.55 10.21
CA VAL A 96 2.16 0.79 11.34
C VAL A 96 1.14 0.66 12.46
N LEU A 97 0.47 1.76 12.83
CA LEU A 97 -0.58 1.74 13.85
C LEU A 97 -1.80 0.93 13.41
N ALA A 98 -2.18 1.04 12.13
CA ALA A 98 -3.29 0.25 11.59
C ALA A 98 -2.98 -1.25 11.61
N LEU A 99 -1.75 -1.65 11.23
CA LEU A 99 -1.31 -3.04 11.29
C LEU A 99 -1.29 -3.56 12.73
N LYS A 100 -0.70 -2.80 13.65
CA LYS A 100 -0.63 -3.15 15.07
C LYS A 100 -2.02 -3.36 15.65
N LYS A 101 -2.94 -2.42 15.42
CA LYS A 101 -4.33 -2.53 15.87
C LYS A 101 -5.03 -3.78 15.33
N TYR A 102 -4.81 -4.12 14.06
CA TYR A 102 -5.38 -5.34 13.48
C TYR A 102 -4.79 -6.59 14.12
N ILE A 103 -3.46 -6.66 14.23
CA ILE A 103 -2.76 -7.80 14.83
C ILE A 103 -3.18 -8.03 16.30
N ASP A 104 -3.39 -6.96 17.07
CA ASP A 104 -3.80 -7.07 18.48
C ASP A 104 -5.22 -7.63 18.65
N CYS A 105 -6.05 -7.59 17.59
CA CYS A 105 -7.39 -8.19 17.57
C CYS A 105 -7.39 -9.69 17.16
N GLU A 106 -6.23 -10.26 16.83
CA GLU A 106 -6.12 -11.62 16.27
C GLU A 106 -5.42 -12.59 17.21
N PHE A 107 -5.86 -13.86 17.18
CA PHE A 107 -5.08 -14.95 17.75
C PHE A 107 -3.93 -15.30 16.80
N LYS A 108 -2.69 -15.28 17.31
CA LYS A 108 -1.46 -15.31 16.50
C LYS A 108 -0.80 -16.69 16.54
N LEU A 109 -0.79 -17.40 15.43
CA LEU A 109 0.15 -18.47 15.17
C LEU A 109 1.29 -17.92 14.30
N LYS A 110 2.56 -18.10 14.70
CA LYS A 110 3.73 -17.52 14.01
C LYS A 110 3.75 -17.73 12.50
N LYS A 111 3.38 -18.94 12.05
CA LYS A 111 3.36 -19.32 10.63
C LYS A 111 2.00 -19.13 9.94
N SER A 112 1.08 -18.38 10.55
CA SER A 112 -0.19 -18.07 9.90
C SER A 112 -0.11 -16.74 9.12
N LYS A 113 -0.88 -16.67 8.04
CA LYS A 113 -0.97 -15.44 7.21
C LYS A 113 -1.60 -14.31 8.02
N VAL A 114 -0.96 -13.13 7.98
CA VAL A 114 -1.48 -11.91 8.62
C VAL A 114 -2.82 -11.52 7.99
N PHE A 115 -2.85 -11.41 6.67
CA PHE A 115 -4.08 -11.16 5.93
C PHE A 115 -4.60 -12.48 5.35
N ASN A 116 -5.38 -13.22 6.11
CA ASN A 116 -5.91 -14.52 5.68
C ASN A 116 -7.01 -14.36 4.63
N ILE A 117 -6.64 -13.89 3.45
CA ILE A 117 -7.49 -13.66 2.28
C ILE A 117 -6.75 -14.01 1.00
N SER A 118 -7.49 -14.25 -0.09
CA SER A 118 -6.87 -14.44 -1.41
C SER A 118 -6.34 -13.12 -2.00
N ASP A 119 -5.38 -13.20 -2.91
CA ASP A 119 -4.86 -12.04 -3.63
C ASP A 119 -5.93 -11.33 -4.48
N LYS A 120 -6.92 -12.08 -4.97
CA LYS A 120 -8.10 -11.54 -5.66
C LYS A 120 -8.96 -10.68 -4.74
N SER A 121 -9.07 -11.07 -3.46
CA SER A 121 -9.84 -10.33 -2.45
C SER A 121 -9.29 -8.93 -2.21
N VAL A 122 -7.97 -8.71 -2.34
CA VAL A 122 -7.36 -7.38 -2.23
C VAL A 122 -7.99 -6.39 -3.20
N ALA A 123 -8.17 -6.80 -4.47
CA ALA A 123 -8.79 -5.95 -5.47
C ALA A 123 -10.28 -5.69 -5.21
N LEU A 124 -11.00 -6.70 -4.69
CA LEU A 124 -12.43 -6.57 -4.36
C LEU A 124 -12.64 -5.63 -3.17
N ILE A 125 -11.84 -5.78 -2.12
CA ILE A 125 -11.87 -4.89 -0.95
C ILE A 125 -11.61 -3.45 -1.39
N LEU A 126 -10.56 -3.23 -2.19
CA LEU A 126 -10.20 -1.90 -2.67
C LEU A 126 -11.33 -1.26 -3.49
N LYS A 127 -11.90 -1.99 -4.44
CA LYS A 127 -13.03 -1.52 -5.25
C LYS A 127 -14.26 -1.18 -4.40
N ARG A 128 -14.59 -2.05 -3.44
CA ARG A 128 -15.71 -1.84 -2.52
C ARG A 128 -15.58 -0.52 -1.78
N TYR A 129 -14.43 -0.25 -1.18
CA TYR A 129 -14.23 0.98 -0.42
C TYR A 129 -14.01 2.22 -1.30
N ALA A 130 -13.47 2.06 -2.52
CA ALA A 130 -13.46 3.13 -3.49
C ALA A 130 -14.89 3.58 -3.85
N VAL A 131 -15.80 2.66 -4.11
CA VAL A 131 -17.21 2.98 -4.36
C VAL A 131 -17.86 3.64 -3.14
N LYS A 132 -17.63 3.12 -1.92
CA LYS A 132 -18.12 3.73 -0.67
C LYS A 132 -17.59 5.15 -0.45
N ALA A 133 -16.39 5.42 -0.91
CA ALA A 133 -15.75 6.74 -0.88
C ALA A 133 -16.24 7.69 -2.00
N GLY A 134 -17.23 7.30 -2.80
CA GLY A 134 -17.73 8.08 -3.93
C GLY A 134 -16.84 8.06 -5.17
N LEU A 135 -15.86 7.14 -5.23
CA LEU A 135 -14.95 6.98 -6.36
C LEU A 135 -15.45 5.90 -7.34
N ASP A 136 -15.06 6.02 -8.61
CA ASP A 136 -15.31 4.97 -9.59
C ASP A 136 -14.43 3.74 -9.33
N GLY A 137 -14.99 2.73 -8.64
CA GLY A 137 -14.29 1.49 -8.29
C GLY A 137 -13.78 0.69 -9.48
N SER A 138 -14.36 0.88 -10.68
CA SER A 138 -13.91 0.19 -11.91
C SER A 138 -12.51 0.59 -12.33
N ARG A 139 -12.07 1.79 -11.95
CA ARG A 139 -10.74 2.35 -12.27
C ARG A 139 -9.61 1.74 -11.45
N TYR A 140 -9.91 1.11 -10.31
CA TYR A 140 -8.93 0.54 -9.39
C TYR A 140 -8.79 -0.98 -9.55
N ALA A 141 -7.63 -1.49 -9.18
CA ALA A 141 -7.31 -2.91 -9.15
C ALA A 141 -6.24 -3.15 -8.07
N GLY A 142 -5.90 -4.39 -7.78
CA GLY A 142 -4.90 -4.70 -6.77
C GLY A 142 -3.49 -4.14 -7.05
N HIS A 143 -3.19 -3.77 -8.29
CA HIS A 143 -1.93 -3.08 -8.62
C HIS A 143 -1.98 -1.57 -8.33
N SER A 144 -3.17 -1.01 -8.08
CA SER A 144 -3.36 0.43 -7.85
C SER A 144 -2.71 0.94 -6.56
N LEU A 145 -2.53 0.09 -5.53
CA LEU A 145 -1.81 0.44 -4.31
C LEU A 145 -0.33 0.69 -4.60
N ARG A 146 0.31 -0.26 -5.27
CA ARG A 146 1.73 -0.20 -5.62
C ARG A 146 2.03 0.94 -6.62
N SER A 147 1.23 1.08 -7.66
CA SER A 147 1.37 2.20 -8.60
C SER A 147 1.10 3.53 -7.91
N GLY A 148 0.15 3.57 -6.98
CA GLY A 148 -0.14 4.74 -6.17
C GLY A 148 1.05 5.19 -5.32
N PHE A 149 1.70 4.26 -4.63
CA PHE A 149 2.95 4.55 -3.91
C PHE A 149 4.02 5.11 -4.85
N ALA A 150 4.29 4.43 -5.98
CA ALA A 150 5.34 4.84 -6.90
C ALA A 150 5.08 6.23 -7.50
N THR A 151 3.83 6.51 -7.92
CA THR A 151 3.45 7.82 -8.45
C THR A 151 3.55 8.90 -7.39
N THR A 152 3.02 8.65 -6.19
CA THR A 152 3.08 9.59 -5.07
C THR A 152 4.52 9.90 -4.67
N ALA A 153 5.37 8.88 -4.52
CA ALA A 153 6.78 9.08 -4.21
C ALA A 153 7.48 9.94 -5.27
N ALA A 154 7.18 9.71 -6.55
CA ALA A 154 7.70 10.52 -7.65
C ALA A 154 7.19 11.99 -7.60
N GLU A 155 5.90 12.21 -7.26
CA GLU A 155 5.33 13.55 -7.07
C GLU A 155 6.03 14.34 -5.96
N PHE A 156 6.45 13.64 -4.89
CA PHE A 156 7.22 14.22 -3.78
C PHE A 156 8.73 14.31 -4.06
N GLY A 157 9.19 13.94 -5.25
CA GLY A 157 10.59 14.06 -5.64
C GLY A 157 11.52 13.02 -5.02
N VAL A 158 10.97 11.87 -4.57
CA VAL A 158 11.77 10.76 -4.07
C VAL A 158 12.64 10.20 -5.20
N GLU A 159 13.93 9.99 -4.89
CA GLU A 159 14.88 9.46 -5.87
C GLU A 159 14.45 8.10 -6.44
N GLU A 160 14.67 7.91 -7.73
CA GLU A 160 14.32 6.72 -8.49
C GLU A 160 14.79 5.41 -7.81
N ARG A 161 16.03 5.40 -7.31
CA ARG A 161 16.61 4.23 -6.60
C ARG A 161 15.81 3.85 -5.35
N ASN A 162 15.30 4.83 -4.59
CA ASN A 162 14.53 4.60 -3.38
C ASN A 162 13.13 4.06 -3.70
N ILE A 163 12.50 4.56 -4.77
CA ILE A 163 11.24 4.02 -5.29
C ILE A 163 11.45 2.57 -5.76
N MET A 164 12.54 2.29 -6.46
CA MET A 164 12.90 0.94 -6.91
C MET A 164 13.11 -0.02 -5.73
N ALA A 165 13.85 0.40 -4.69
CA ALA A 165 14.08 -0.40 -3.50
C ALA A 165 12.77 -0.80 -2.81
N MET A 166 11.86 0.16 -2.61
CA MET A 166 10.57 -0.10 -1.98
C MET A 166 9.64 -0.95 -2.84
N THR A 167 9.62 -0.72 -4.13
CA THR A 167 8.73 -1.45 -5.03
C THR A 167 9.34 -2.76 -5.54
N GLY A 168 10.66 -2.95 -5.47
CA GLY A 168 11.35 -4.10 -6.06
C GLY A 168 11.23 -4.13 -7.59
N HIS A 169 11.26 -2.97 -8.26
CA HIS A 169 11.40 -2.91 -9.71
C HIS A 169 12.85 -3.16 -10.11
N LYS A 170 13.07 -4.08 -11.05
CA LYS A 170 14.43 -4.43 -11.52
C LYS A 170 15.02 -3.42 -12.51
N THR A 171 14.17 -2.66 -13.19
CA THR A 171 14.60 -1.70 -14.21
C THR A 171 14.11 -0.30 -13.91
N THR A 172 14.98 0.67 -14.18
CA THR A 172 14.67 2.10 -14.05
C THR A 172 13.53 2.51 -14.99
N GLN A 173 13.43 1.89 -16.16
CA GLN A 173 12.38 2.19 -17.14
C GLN A 173 10.96 2.05 -16.58
N MET A 174 10.73 1.05 -15.71
CA MET A 174 9.41 0.86 -15.07
C MET A 174 9.07 1.99 -14.10
N VAL A 175 10.07 2.53 -13.40
CA VAL A 175 9.85 3.63 -12.42
C VAL A 175 9.80 4.97 -13.12
N ARG A 176 10.61 5.19 -14.18
CA ARG A 176 10.61 6.42 -14.98
C ARG A 176 9.23 6.77 -15.52
N ARG A 177 8.42 5.79 -15.88
CA ARG A 177 7.05 6.02 -16.30
C ARG A 177 6.23 6.74 -15.22
N TYR A 178 6.33 6.32 -13.95
CA TYR A 178 5.64 6.98 -12.83
C TYR A 178 6.21 8.40 -12.61
N ILE A 179 7.53 8.58 -12.74
CA ILE A 179 8.18 9.88 -12.61
C ILE A 179 7.73 10.83 -13.72
N GLN A 180 7.64 10.34 -14.96
CA GLN A 180 7.16 11.14 -16.10
C GLN A 180 5.71 11.57 -15.90
N GLU A 181 4.81 10.64 -15.52
CA GLU A 181 3.41 10.94 -15.23
C GLU A 181 3.27 11.99 -14.11
N ALA A 182 4.06 11.87 -13.04
CA ALA A 182 4.06 12.79 -11.91
C ALA A 182 4.57 14.19 -12.25
N ASN A 183 5.48 14.31 -13.23
CA ASN A 183 6.17 15.54 -13.57
C ASN A 183 5.65 16.22 -14.85
N LEU A 184 4.57 15.72 -15.47
CA LEU A 184 4.04 16.25 -16.73
C LEU A 184 3.85 17.79 -16.74
N PHE A 185 3.43 18.35 -15.61
CA PHE A 185 3.22 19.80 -15.46
C PHE A 185 4.37 20.50 -14.73
N LYS A 186 5.12 19.80 -13.85
CA LYS A 186 6.20 20.43 -13.06
C LYS A 186 7.40 20.80 -13.91
N ASN A 187 7.78 19.95 -14.86
CA ASN A 187 8.92 20.14 -15.76
C ASN A 187 8.51 20.42 -17.19
N ASN A 188 7.36 21.06 -17.38
CA ASN A 188 6.87 21.40 -18.71
C ASN A 188 7.66 22.58 -19.29
N ALA A 189 8.09 22.46 -20.55
CA ALA A 189 8.82 23.51 -21.25
C ALA A 189 8.04 24.85 -21.27
N LEU A 190 6.71 24.77 -21.32
CA LEU A 190 5.82 25.93 -21.30
C LEU A 190 5.89 26.73 -20.00
N ASN A 191 6.32 26.14 -18.89
CA ASN A 191 6.46 26.86 -17.62
C ASN A 191 7.51 28.00 -17.70
N LYS A 192 8.41 27.95 -18.68
CA LYS A 192 9.45 28.94 -18.89
C LYS A 192 9.07 29.96 -20.00
N ILE A 193 7.98 29.72 -20.72
CA ILE A 193 7.51 30.60 -21.80
C ILE A 193 6.47 31.53 -21.18
N LYS A 194 6.79 32.81 -21.10
CA LYS A 194 5.85 33.89 -20.73
C LYS A 194 5.18 34.39 -21.99
N ILE A 195 3.90 34.11 -22.14
CA ILE A 195 3.05 34.71 -23.19
C ILE A 195 2.30 35.86 -22.58
#